data_790dfff7952b7c5c64a50b22294e72dd
#
_entry.id   790dfff7952b7c5c64a50b22294e72dd
#
_cell.length_a   1.000
_cell.length_b   1.000
_cell.length_c   1.000
_cell.angle_alpha   90.00
_cell.angle_beta   90.00
_cell.angle_gamma   90.00
#
_symmetry.space_group_name_H-M   'P 1'
#
loop_
_entity.id
_entity.type
_entity.pdbx_description
1 polymer ?
#
loop_
_entity_poly.entity_id
_entity_poly.type
_entity_poly.pdbx_seq_one_letter_code
_entity_poly.pdbx_strand_id
1 'polypeptide(L)'
;MKKTIALILALVMLCACMVACNNNEAKATKVAVQKGTTALMYAQILKGVDAVSYDTFALAANDMKNGNAAYVFVDKTTANALCKEISGIKIIDIALSSENYGIGIDPNQADLKTKIDSILADKAAEVDAIKAKYMNGDEASYVGVTSAAKDVNRADEQLVVATNAEFAPWEYKEGNQFYGIDMEIAQLLANELGLELVIDDMDFDMVVGAVGKQGVDIAMSGITITAERMNVINFSTPYYTESIVCVCKADDASLDAVGTVVDLLGVICTAN
;
A
#
# COMPACT_ATOMS: atom_id res chain seq x y z
N MET A 1 16.36 -14.25 6.95
CA MET A 1 14.95 -14.07 6.57
C MET A 1 13.97 -14.88 7.43
N LYS A 2 14.07 -16.21 7.56
CA LYS A 2 13.14 -17.00 8.43
C LYS A 2 13.15 -16.60 9.92
N LYS A 3 14.25 -16.09 10.47
CA LYS A 3 14.38 -15.70 11.89
C LYS A 3 13.77 -14.33 12.22
N THR A 4 13.70 -13.40 11.27
CA THR A 4 13.12 -12.06 11.47
C THR A 4 11.59 -12.09 11.43
N ILE A 5 11.02 -12.89 10.53
CA ILE A 5 9.56 -13.11 10.46
C ILE A 5 9.05 -13.80 11.72
N ALA A 6 9.81 -14.76 12.26
CA ALA A 6 9.45 -15.45 13.51
C ALA A 6 9.50 -14.51 14.74
N LEU A 7 10.35 -13.47 14.71
CA LEU A 7 10.45 -12.52 15.83
C LEU A 7 9.25 -11.54 15.86
N ILE A 8 8.75 -11.11 14.71
CA ILE A 8 7.58 -10.21 14.60
C ILE A 8 6.30 -10.99 14.98
N LEU A 9 6.14 -12.22 14.53
CA LEU A 9 5.02 -13.08 14.96
C LEU A 9 5.08 -13.41 16.47
N ALA A 10 6.27 -13.59 17.05
CA ALA A 10 6.42 -13.86 18.48
C ALA A 10 6.09 -12.62 19.34
N LEU A 11 6.35 -11.39 18.85
CA LEU A 11 6.02 -10.16 19.58
C LEU A 11 4.50 -9.93 19.61
N VAL A 12 3.79 -10.26 18.54
CA VAL A 12 2.31 -10.18 18.47
C VAL A 12 1.66 -11.19 19.41
N MET A 13 2.24 -12.40 19.59
CA MET A 13 1.72 -13.38 20.54
C MET A 13 1.94 -12.99 22.02
N LEU A 14 2.96 -12.17 22.32
CA LEU A 14 3.22 -11.76 23.71
C LEU A 14 2.19 -10.72 24.20
N CYS A 15 1.63 -9.88 23.31
CA CYS A 15 0.55 -8.95 23.65
C CYS A 15 -0.79 -9.67 23.95
N ALA A 16 -0.99 -10.88 23.45
CA ALA A 16 -2.20 -11.66 23.68
C ALA A 16 -2.37 -12.19 25.11
N CYS A 17 -1.34 -12.15 25.94
CA CYS A 17 -1.33 -12.84 27.25
C CYS A 17 -1.53 -11.93 28.47
N MET A 18 -1.68 -10.61 28.33
CA MET A 18 -1.72 -9.69 29.48
C MET A 18 -3.03 -8.93 29.69
N VAL A 19 -4.18 -9.45 29.24
CA VAL A 19 -5.47 -8.89 29.65
C VAL A 19 -6.22 -9.88 30.53
N ALA A 20 -6.03 -9.74 31.85
CA ALA A 20 -6.85 -10.37 32.86
C ALA A 20 -8.26 -9.76 32.86
N CYS A 21 -9.25 -10.62 32.92
CA CYS A 21 -10.69 -10.41 32.98
C CYS A 21 -11.12 -9.19 33.80
N ASN A 22 -11.72 -8.22 33.13
CA ASN A 22 -12.71 -7.35 33.76
C ASN A 22 -13.97 -7.40 32.88
N ASN A 23 -15.12 -7.78 33.46
CA ASN A 23 -16.39 -8.05 32.78
C ASN A 23 -17.17 -6.78 32.37
N ASN A 24 -16.49 -5.69 32.03
CA ASN A 24 -17.06 -4.65 31.20
C ASN A 24 -16.61 -4.95 29.77
N GLU A 25 -17.55 -5.15 28.85
CA GLU A 25 -17.26 -5.22 27.43
C GLU A 25 -16.67 -3.87 26.99
N ALA A 26 -15.35 -3.75 27.12
CA ALA A 26 -14.64 -2.59 26.64
C ALA A 26 -14.87 -2.49 25.13
N LYS A 27 -15.37 -1.34 24.67
CA LYS A 27 -15.67 -1.10 23.26
C LYS A 27 -14.37 -1.17 22.47
N ALA A 28 -14.31 -2.04 21.45
CA ALA A 28 -13.15 -2.17 20.61
C ALA A 28 -12.76 -0.83 19.94
N THR A 29 -11.45 -0.57 19.88
CA THR A 29 -10.91 0.62 19.22
C THR A 29 -11.09 0.48 17.72
N LYS A 30 -11.79 1.41 17.10
CA LYS A 30 -11.97 1.43 15.65
C LYS A 30 -10.71 1.93 14.95
N VAL A 31 -10.17 1.11 14.07
CA VAL A 31 -9.05 1.43 13.18
C VAL A 31 -9.53 1.38 11.75
N ALA A 32 -9.47 2.52 11.07
CA ALA A 32 -9.85 2.65 9.67
C ALA A 32 -8.68 2.20 8.77
N VAL A 33 -8.99 1.48 7.70
CA VAL A 33 -8.03 0.92 6.76
C VAL A 33 -8.62 0.85 5.36
N GLN A 34 -7.82 0.69 4.32
CA GLN A 34 -8.33 0.41 2.98
C GLN A 34 -8.55 -1.11 2.81
N LYS A 35 -9.60 -1.48 2.07
CA LYS A 35 -9.93 -2.88 1.71
C LYS A 35 -8.77 -3.56 0.99
N GLY A 36 -8.55 -4.87 1.24
CA GLY A 36 -7.57 -5.67 0.52
C GLY A 36 -6.11 -5.39 0.87
N THR A 37 -5.83 -4.46 1.79
CA THR A 37 -4.47 -4.08 2.18
C THR A 37 -3.89 -4.96 3.28
N THR A 38 -2.57 -4.98 3.40
CA THR A 38 -1.86 -5.57 4.54
C THR A 38 -2.16 -4.82 5.84
N ALA A 39 -2.46 -3.51 5.77
CA ALA A 39 -2.93 -2.73 6.90
C ALA A 39 -4.25 -3.28 7.50
N LEU A 40 -5.20 -3.70 6.63
CA LEU A 40 -6.43 -4.38 7.09
C LEU A 40 -6.10 -5.71 7.77
N MET A 41 -5.25 -6.53 7.14
CA MET A 41 -4.84 -7.83 7.71
C MET A 41 -4.16 -7.62 9.07
N TYR A 42 -3.30 -6.60 9.18
CA TYR A 42 -2.63 -6.27 10.43
C TYR A 42 -3.62 -5.82 11.52
N ALA A 43 -4.57 -4.93 11.19
CA ALA A 43 -5.58 -4.46 12.14
C ALA A 43 -6.49 -5.61 12.63
N GLN A 44 -6.86 -6.54 11.75
CA GLN A 44 -7.75 -7.67 12.07
C GLN A 44 -7.16 -8.68 13.06
N ILE A 45 -5.83 -8.81 13.12
CA ILE A 45 -5.19 -9.74 14.08
C ILE A 45 -4.99 -9.12 15.47
N LEU A 46 -5.20 -7.81 15.62
CA LEU A 46 -5.03 -7.12 16.90
C LEU A 46 -6.25 -7.31 17.79
N LYS A 47 -6.01 -7.79 19.01
CA LYS A 47 -7.07 -7.94 20.00
C LYS A 47 -7.54 -6.58 20.50
N GLY A 48 -8.84 -6.38 20.61
CA GLY A 48 -9.44 -5.11 21.05
C GLY A 48 -9.54 -4.05 19.94
N VAL A 49 -9.23 -4.43 18.70
CA VAL A 49 -9.40 -3.58 17.50
C VAL A 49 -10.62 -4.03 16.70
N ASP A 50 -11.40 -3.05 16.26
CA ASP A 50 -12.47 -3.17 15.27
C ASP A 50 -11.96 -2.54 13.97
N ALA A 51 -11.52 -3.37 13.01
CA ALA A 51 -10.98 -2.92 11.74
C ALA A 51 -12.14 -2.52 10.80
N VAL A 52 -12.25 -1.22 10.50
CA VAL A 52 -13.28 -0.67 9.61
C VAL A 52 -12.64 -0.39 8.25
N SER A 53 -13.11 -1.07 7.21
CA SER A 53 -12.54 -0.95 5.86
C SER A 53 -13.27 0.06 4.99
N TYR A 54 -12.50 0.78 4.17
CA TYR A 54 -12.95 1.81 3.22
C TYR A 54 -12.41 1.50 1.82
N ASP A 55 -12.98 2.11 0.81
CA ASP A 55 -12.50 1.93 -0.57
C ASP A 55 -11.14 2.62 -0.78
N THR A 56 -10.89 3.74 -0.08
CA THR A 56 -9.62 4.48 -0.17
C THR A 56 -9.09 4.90 1.20
N PHE A 57 -7.78 5.16 1.30
CA PHE A 57 -7.19 5.71 2.52
C PHE A 57 -7.63 7.16 2.79
N ALA A 58 -7.97 7.93 1.75
CA ALA A 58 -8.50 9.28 1.90
C ALA A 58 -9.87 9.27 2.62
N LEU A 59 -10.75 8.31 2.27
CA LEU A 59 -12.01 8.10 2.97
C LEU A 59 -11.79 7.66 4.42
N ALA A 60 -10.89 6.70 4.65
CA ALA A 60 -10.52 6.23 5.99
C ALA A 60 -10.00 7.38 6.88
N ALA A 61 -9.10 8.22 6.35
CA ALA A 61 -8.53 9.34 7.07
C ALA A 61 -9.56 10.44 7.38
N ASN A 62 -10.45 10.76 6.45
CA ASN A 62 -11.54 11.71 6.68
C ASN A 62 -12.53 11.19 7.72
N ASP A 63 -12.86 9.91 7.71
CA ASP A 63 -13.78 9.33 8.68
C ASP A 63 -13.16 9.27 10.09
N MET A 64 -11.87 8.98 10.21
CA MET A 64 -11.09 9.10 11.45
C MET A 64 -11.06 10.56 11.93
N LYS A 65 -10.79 11.53 11.06
CA LYS A 65 -10.84 12.97 11.40
C LYS A 65 -12.19 13.38 11.95
N ASN A 66 -13.28 12.85 11.40
CA ASN A 66 -14.66 13.11 11.87
C ASN A 66 -15.00 12.39 13.19
N GLY A 67 -14.13 11.50 13.68
CA GLY A 67 -14.30 10.82 14.96
C GLY A 67 -15.07 9.51 14.90
N ASN A 68 -15.32 8.96 13.71
CA ASN A 68 -15.98 7.66 13.54
C ASN A 68 -15.02 6.48 13.70
N ALA A 69 -13.69 6.72 13.49
CA ALA A 69 -12.61 5.83 13.88
C ALA A 69 -11.62 6.59 14.76
N ALA A 70 -10.83 5.88 15.57
CA ALA A 70 -9.80 6.48 16.41
C ALA A 70 -8.49 6.69 15.62
N TYR A 71 -8.13 5.72 14.79
CA TYR A 71 -6.87 5.64 14.09
C TYR A 71 -7.04 5.19 12.65
N VAL A 72 -6.02 5.48 11.82
CA VAL A 72 -5.85 4.89 10.48
C VAL A 72 -4.54 4.12 10.47
N PHE A 73 -4.52 2.89 9.97
CA PHE A 73 -3.30 2.21 9.59
C PHE A 73 -3.11 2.33 8.09
N VAL A 74 -1.96 2.83 7.69
CA VAL A 74 -1.64 3.15 6.29
C VAL A 74 -0.13 3.15 6.09
N ASP A 75 0.30 2.96 4.86
CA ASP A 75 1.70 3.06 4.45
C ASP A 75 2.27 4.45 4.73
N LYS A 76 3.50 4.52 5.23
CA LYS A 76 4.11 5.77 5.71
C LYS A 76 4.20 6.83 4.60
N THR A 77 4.52 6.44 3.38
CA THR A 77 4.59 7.39 2.25
C THR A 77 3.23 8.00 1.95
N THR A 78 2.17 7.18 1.95
CA THR A 78 0.78 7.64 1.76
C THR A 78 0.29 8.43 2.96
N ALA A 79 0.66 8.06 4.20
CA ALA A 79 0.37 8.88 5.37
C ALA A 79 0.94 10.30 5.25
N ASN A 80 2.17 10.45 4.71
CA ASN A 80 2.76 11.75 4.44
C ASN A 80 1.97 12.56 3.41
N ALA A 81 1.46 11.92 2.34
CA ALA A 81 0.60 12.57 1.36
C ALA A 81 -0.73 13.01 1.99
N LEU A 82 -1.40 12.12 2.73
CA LEU A 82 -2.65 12.43 3.42
C LEU A 82 -2.51 13.60 4.41
N CYS A 83 -1.41 13.68 5.16
CA CYS A 83 -1.18 14.78 6.11
C CYS A 83 -0.90 16.14 5.43
N LYS A 84 -0.47 16.15 4.17
CA LYS A 84 -0.37 17.39 3.37
C LYS A 84 -1.75 17.87 2.91
N GLU A 85 -2.63 16.95 2.54
CA GLU A 85 -3.95 17.25 2.00
C GLU A 85 -5.02 17.46 3.08
N ILE A 86 -4.97 16.66 4.14
CA ILE A 86 -5.97 16.66 5.22
C ILE A 86 -5.40 17.33 6.47
N SER A 87 -5.81 18.55 6.74
CA SER A 87 -5.42 19.27 7.97
C SER A 87 -6.00 18.61 9.23
N GLY A 88 -5.31 18.73 10.35
CA GLY A 88 -5.79 18.27 11.67
C GLY A 88 -5.59 16.78 11.94
N ILE A 89 -4.74 16.11 11.15
CA ILE A 89 -4.24 14.75 11.40
C ILE A 89 -2.73 14.75 11.54
N LYS A 90 -2.17 13.73 12.22
CA LYS A 90 -0.73 13.55 12.40
C LYS A 90 -0.34 12.08 12.27
N ILE A 91 0.92 11.86 11.91
CA ILE A 91 1.53 10.52 11.85
C ILE A 91 2.20 10.23 13.19
N ILE A 92 1.98 9.04 13.70
CA ILE A 92 2.81 8.44 14.75
C ILE A 92 3.90 7.64 14.02
N ASP A 93 5.10 8.21 13.93
CA ASP A 93 6.21 7.67 13.14
C ASP A 93 6.88 6.47 13.82
N ILE A 94 6.08 5.42 14.04
CA ILE A 94 6.50 4.13 14.55
C ILE A 94 6.07 3.08 13.53
N ALA A 95 7.06 2.40 12.94
CA ALA A 95 6.81 1.36 11.95
C ALA A 95 6.15 0.13 12.59
N LEU A 96 4.93 -0.18 12.18
CA LEU A 96 4.19 -1.37 12.61
C LEU A 96 4.58 -2.62 11.80
N SER A 97 5.13 -2.42 10.59
CA SER A 97 5.57 -3.49 9.69
C SER A 97 6.84 -3.10 8.93
N SER A 98 7.36 -4.04 8.16
CA SER A 98 8.35 -3.79 7.11
C SER A 98 7.92 -4.62 5.91
N GLU A 99 7.58 -3.98 4.81
CA GLU A 99 6.92 -4.55 3.65
C GLU A 99 7.71 -4.27 2.39
N ASN A 100 7.82 -5.26 1.51
CA ASN A 100 8.45 -5.09 0.21
C ASN A 100 7.37 -4.95 -0.86
N TYR A 101 7.42 -3.89 -1.65
CA TYR A 101 6.59 -3.73 -2.82
C TYR A 101 7.20 -4.42 -4.02
N GLY A 102 6.37 -5.12 -4.79
CA GLY A 102 6.73 -5.79 -6.02
C GLY A 102 5.63 -5.65 -7.07
N ILE A 103 6.01 -5.80 -8.31
CA ILE A 103 5.08 -5.83 -9.44
C ILE A 103 4.45 -7.21 -9.48
N GLY A 104 3.11 -7.27 -9.41
CA GLY A 104 2.35 -8.50 -9.61
C GLY A 104 2.36 -8.87 -11.09
N ILE A 105 2.57 -10.16 -11.43
CA ILE A 105 2.75 -10.62 -12.82
C ILE A 105 1.95 -11.89 -13.03
N ASP A 106 1.30 -12.02 -14.18
CA ASP A 106 0.57 -13.22 -14.55
C ASP A 106 1.48 -14.46 -14.44
N PRO A 107 1.10 -15.47 -13.66
CA PRO A 107 1.87 -16.70 -13.50
C PRO A 107 2.17 -17.43 -14.83
N ASN A 108 1.35 -17.20 -15.85
CA ASN A 108 1.55 -17.79 -17.19
C ASN A 108 2.56 -17.02 -18.05
N GLN A 109 3.03 -15.84 -17.59
CA GLN A 109 3.96 -14.97 -18.30
C GLN A 109 5.36 -14.95 -17.65
N ALA A 110 5.99 -16.11 -17.51
CA ALA A 110 7.32 -16.22 -16.87
C ALA A 110 8.41 -15.42 -17.61
N ASP A 111 8.31 -15.31 -18.94
CA ASP A 111 9.23 -14.51 -19.75
C ASP A 111 9.06 -13.00 -19.47
N LEU A 112 7.82 -12.53 -19.30
CA LEU A 112 7.54 -11.16 -18.92
C LEU A 112 8.16 -10.84 -17.56
N LYS A 113 8.00 -11.74 -16.57
CA LYS A 113 8.66 -11.58 -15.27
C LYS A 113 10.17 -11.42 -15.40
N THR A 114 10.81 -12.28 -16.20
CA THR A 114 12.27 -12.24 -16.41
C THR A 114 12.70 -10.90 -17.03
N LYS A 115 11.94 -10.40 -18.02
CA LYS A 115 12.20 -9.10 -18.66
C LYS A 115 12.02 -7.96 -17.67
N ILE A 116 10.94 -7.94 -16.89
CA ILE A 116 10.68 -6.91 -15.88
C ILE A 116 11.80 -6.88 -14.84
N ASP A 117 12.22 -8.03 -14.30
CA ASP A 117 13.33 -8.10 -13.34
C ASP A 117 14.64 -7.56 -13.93
N SER A 118 14.92 -7.86 -15.22
CA SER A 118 16.08 -7.33 -15.92
C SER A 118 16.00 -5.81 -16.09
N ILE A 119 14.84 -5.28 -16.53
CA ILE A 119 14.65 -3.85 -16.70
C ILE A 119 14.81 -3.11 -15.37
N LEU A 120 14.20 -3.61 -14.28
CA LEU A 120 14.34 -3.01 -12.96
C LEU A 120 15.81 -2.97 -12.50
N ALA A 121 16.61 -3.98 -12.82
CA ALA A 121 18.02 -4.01 -12.49
C ALA A 121 18.83 -3.05 -13.39
N ASP A 122 18.61 -3.08 -14.71
CA ASP A 122 19.35 -2.29 -15.69
C ASP A 122 19.03 -0.78 -15.58
N LYS A 123 17.79 -0.45 -15.18
CA LYS A 123 17.29 0.92 -15.01
C LYS A 123 17.18 1.34 -13.54
N ALA A 124 17.89 0.69 -12.65
CA ALA A 124 17.80 0.96 -11.20
C ALA A 124 17.99 2.45 -10.86
N ALA A 125 18.95 3.12 -11.50
CA ALA A 125 19.18 4.56 -11.30
C ALA A 125 18.00 5.44 -11.76
N GLU A 126 17.30 5.06 -12.83
CA GLU A 126 16.13 5.77 -13.34
C GLU A 126 14.92 5.53 -12.42
N VAL A 127 14.70 4.30 -11.98
CA VAL A 127 13.68 3.94 -10.98
C VAL A 127 13.93 4.68 -9.66
N ASP A 128 15.19 4.79 -9.20
CA ASP A 128 15.53 5.55 -7.99
C ASP A 128 15.29 7.05 -8.17
N ALA A 129 15.57 7.60 -9.35
CA ALA A 129 15.28 9.00 -9.66
C ALA A 129 13.76 9.28 -9.67
N ILE A 130 12.95 8.37 -10.24
CA ILE A 130 11.48 8.46 -10.19
C ILE A 130 11.01 8.48 -8.73
N LYS A 131 11.45 7.53 -7.91
CA LYS A 131 11.09 7.49 -6.48
C LYS A 131 11.48 8.79 -5.77
N ALA A 132 12.71 9.25 -5.98
CA ALA A 132 13.26 10.42 -5.28
C ALA A 132 12.45 11.69 -5.55
N LYS A 133 12.01 11.95 -6.79
CA LYS A 133 11.24 13.17 -7.11
C LYS A 133 9.88 13.21 -6.40
N TYR A 134 9.17 12.10 -6.29
CA TYR A 134 7.90 12.04 -5.57
C TYR A 134 8.10 12.10 -4.05
N MET A 135 9.11 11.40 -3.52
CA MET A 135 9.42 11.43 -2.09
C MET A 135 9.90 12.80 -1.62
N ASN A 136 10.59 13.56 -2.48
CA ASN A 136 11.03 14.92 -2.19
C ASN A 136 9.93 15.98 -2.42
N GLY A 137 8.82 15.62 -3.06
CA GLY A 137 7.73 16.53 -3.36
C GLY A 137 8.07 17.55 -4.47
N ASP A 138 8.91 17.17 -5.43
CA ASP A 138 9.26 18.01 -6.59
C ASP A 138 8.15 17.91 -7.65
N GLU A 139 6.99 18.49 -7.33
CA GLU A 139 5.77 18.43 -8.17
C GLU A 139 5.99 18.99 -9.56
N ALA A 140 6.91 19.95 -9.74
CA ALA A 140 7.24 20.53 -11.05
C ALA A 140 7.89 19.52 -12.00
N SER A 141 8.43 18.42 -11.48
CA SER A 141 9.07 17.35 -12.24
C SER A 141 8.19 16.12 -12.47
N TYR A 142 6.96 16.11 -11.93
CA TYR A 142 6.04 14.98 -12.12
C TYR A 142 5.61 14.87 -13.58
N VAL A 143 5.59 13.65 -14.10
CA VAL A 143 5.23 13.36 -15.48
C VAL A 143 3.88 12.66 -15.51
N GLY A 144 2.91 13.30 -16.16
CA GLY A 144 1.61 12.69 -16.40
C GLY A 144 1.71 11.57 -17.45
N VAL A 145 1.18 10.41 -17.08
CA VAL A 145 1.14 9.22 -17.92
C VAL A 145 -0.26 9.10 -18.53
N THR A 146 -0.31 8.84 -19.83
CA THR A 146 -1.57 8.64 -20.54
C THR A 146 -1.78 7.16 -20.82
N SER A 147 -2.97 6.64 -20.47
CA SER A 147 -3.36 5.29 -20.81
C SER A 147 -3.88 5.23 -22.24
N ALA A 148 -3.41 4.26 -23.02
CA ALA A 148 -4.05 3.89 -24.26
C ALA A 148 -5.40 3.19 -24.02
N ALA A 149 -6.20 3.08 -25.06
CA ALA A 149 -7.41 2.26 -25.02
C ALA A 149 -7.04 0.78 -25.03
N LYS A 150 -7.61 0.02 -24.11
CA LYS A 150 -7.43 -1.45 -24.08
C LYS A 150 -8.04 -2.10 -25.31
N ASP A 151 -7.25 -2.90 -26.02
CA ASP A 151 -7.70 -3.66 -27.19
C ASP A 151 -7.23 -5.10 -27.07
N VAL A 152 -8.16 -6.01 -26.81
CA VAL A 152 -7.87 -7.46 -26.68
C VAL A 152 -7.33 -8.11 -27.95
N ASN A 153 -7.51 -7.46 -29.13
CA ASN A 153 -6.94 -7.94 -30.39
C ASN A 153 -5.49 -7.49 -30.60
N ARG A 154 -4.98 -6.61 -29.73
CA ARG A 154 -3.62 -6.07 -29.74
C ARG A 154 -2.86 -6.44 -28.45
N ALA A 155 -3.21 -7.56 -27.83
CA ALA A 155 -2.59 -8.00 -26.57
C ALA A 155 -1.06 -8.10 -26.67
N ASP A 156 -0.52 -8.49 -27.83
CA ASP A 156 0.92 -8.59 -28.07
C ASP A 156 1.62 -7.21 -28.23
N GLU A 157 0.87 -6.12 -28.35
CA GLU A 157 1.36 -4.76 -28.55
C GLU A 157 1.12 -3.86 -27.31
N GLN A 158 0.42 -4.36 -26.30
CA GLN A 158 0.03 -3.61 -25.12
C GLN A 158 0.60 -4.25 -23.85
N LEU A 159 0.98 -3.40 -22.88
CA LEU A 159 1.20 -3.78 -21.50
C LEU A 159 0.02 -3.28 -20.67
N VAL A 160 -0.82 -4.18 -20.19
CA VAL A 160 -2.01 -3.86 -19.42
C VAL A 160 -1.69 -3.96 -17.93
N VAL A 161 -1.78 -2.83 -17.24
CA VAL A 161 -1.43 -2.66 -15.83
C VAL A 161 -2.69 -2.41 -15.01
N ALA A 162 -3.04 -3.33 -14.10
CA ALA A 162 -4.07 -3.09 -13.10
C ALA A 162 -3.51 -2.23 -11.95
N THR A 163 -4.28 -1.23 -11.52
CA THR A 163 -3.90 -0.31 -10.47
C THR A 163 -5.13 0.22 -9.73
N ASN A 164 -4.92 0.91 -8.60
CA ASN A 164 -5.94 1.71 -7.92
C ASN A 164 -5.42 3.14 -7.77
N ALA A 165 -5.76 4.01 -8.72
CA ALA A 165 -5.19 5.34 -8.86
C ALA A 165 -5.74 6.37 -7.85
N GLU A 166 -5.76 5.97 -6.56
CA GLU A 166 -6.16 6.77 -5.39
C GLU A 166 -5.17 6.61 -4.22
N PHE A 167 -3.87 6.32 -4.55
CA PHE A 167 -2.84 5.98 -3.59
C PHE A 167 -1.56 6.81 -3.77
N ALA A 168 -1.67 8.14 -3.64
CA ALA A 168 -0.49 9.03 -3.73
C ALA A 168 0.54 8.72 -2.62
N PRO A 169 1.84 8.77 -2.92
CA PRO A 169 2.48 9.20 -4.16
C PRO A 169 2.76 8.08 -5.18
N TRP A 170 2.19 6.88 -4.97
CA TRP A 170 2.44 5.69 -5.80
C TRP A 170 1.68 5.75 -7.12
N GLU A 171 0.37 5.93 -7.05
CA GLU A 171 -0.50 6.10 -8.21
C GLU A 171 -1.71 6.97 -7.84
N TYR A 172 -1.99 7.93 -8.68
CA TYR A 172 -3.18 8.78 -8.56
C TYR A 172 -3.56 9.40 -9.89
N LYS A 173 -4.78 9.89 -10.01
CA LYS A 173 -5.32 10.43 -11.25
C LYS A 173 -5.66 11.89 -11.11
N GLU A 174 -5.21 12.70 -12.07
CA GLU A 174 -5.60 14.09 -12.21
C GLU A 174 -6.10 14.36 -13.64
N GLY A 175 -7.35 14.71 -13.77
CA GLY A 175 -8.00 14.84 -15.08
C GLY A 175 -7.97 13.52 -15.86
N ASN A 176 -7.30 13.53 -17.02
CA ASN A 176 -7.17 12.36 -17.89
C ASN A 176 -5.77 11.71 -17.82
N GLN A 177 -4.93 12.13 -16.88
CA GLN A 177 -3.59 11.60 -16.73
C GLN A 177 -3.43 10.90 -15.39
N PHE A 178 -2.54 9.93 -15.39
CA PHE A 178 -2.11 9.22 -14.19
C PHE A 178 -0.75 9.73 -13.78
N TYR A 179 -0.52 9.84 -12.48
CA TYR A 179 0.72 10.29 -11.87
C TYR A 179 1.14 9.29 -10.80
N GLY A 180 2.37 9.38 -10.38
CA GLY A 180 2.89 8.60 -9.28
C GLY A 180 4.06 7.71 -9.67
N ILE A 181 4.71 7.18 -8.65
CA ILE A 181 5.92 6.36 -8.79
C ILE A 181 5.62 5.14 -9.66
N ASP A 182 4.55 4.42 -9.36
CA ASP A 182 4.18 3.19 -10.07
C ASP A 182 3.77 3.48 -11.51
N MET A 183 3.12 4.60 -11.77
CA MET A 183 2.69 4.98 -13.11
C MET A 183 3.88 5.33 -14.01
N GLU A 184 4.87 6.05 -13.49
CA GLU A 184 6.07 6.35 -14.28
C GLU A 184 6.98 5.13 -14.46
N ILE A 185 7.06 4.23 -13.46
CA ILE A 185 7.75 2.94 -13.63
C ILE A 185 7.01 2.06 -14.65
N ALA A 186 5.67 2.04 -14.64
CA ALA A 186 4.88 1.32 -15.65
C ALA A 186 5.14 1.84 -17.06
N GLN A 187 5.23 3.17 -17.23
CA GLN A 187 5.59 3.77 -18.52
C GLN A 187 7.02 3.41 -18.94
N LEU A 188 7.97 3.42 -18.01
CA LEU A 188 9.34 2.96 -18.27
C LEU A 188 9.35 1.51 -18.74
N LEU A 189 8.65 0.62 -18.06
CA LEU A 189 8.55 -0.79 -18.44
C LEU A 189 7.93 -0.96 -19.84
N ALA A 190 6.83 -0.27 -20.13
CA ALA A 190 6.19 -0.34 -21.43
C ALA A 190 7.15 0.13 -22.56
N ASN A 191 7.88 1.21 -22.35
CA ASN A 191 8.86 1.73 -23.30
C ASN A 191 9.99 0.72 -23.56
N GLU A 192 10.57 0.13 -22.50
CA GLU A 192 11.67 -0.84 -22.62
C GLU A 192 11.21 -2.16 -23.26
N LEU A 193 9.95 -2.53 -23.06
CA LEU A 193 9.33 -3.71 -23.69
C LEU A 193 8.88 -3.43 -25.14
N GLY A 194 8.83 -2.16 -25.56
CA GLY A 194 8.31 -1.75 -26.87
C GLY A 194 6.79 -1.93 -26.98
N LEU A 195 6.07 -1.81 -25.87
CA LEU A 195 4.62 -1.96 -25.76
C LEU A 195 3.91 -0.64 -25.49
N GLU A 196 2.65 -0.54 -25.89
CA GLU A 196 1.77 0.57 -25.55
C GLU A 196 1.20 0.36 -24.14
N LEU A 197 1.31 1.37 -23.26
CA LEU A 197 0.82 1.29 -21.89
C LEU A 197 -0.70 1.43 -21.84
N VAL A 198 -1.36 0.48 -21.20
CA VAL A 198 -2.77 0.53 -20.82
C VAL A 198 -2.89 0.46 -19.30
N ILE A 199 -3.55 1.44 -18.69
CA ILE A 199 -3.81 1.49 -17.26
C ILE A 199 -5.26 1.11 -17.02
N ASP A 200 -5.48 0.03 -16.30
CA ASP A 200 -6.79 -0.51 -15.92
C ASP A 200 -7.04 -0.18 -14.44
N ASP A 201 -7.68 0.97 -14.22
CA ASP A 201 -7.93 1.55 -12.90
C ASP A 201 -9.17 0.90 -12.25
N MET A 202 -9.02 0.38 -11.02
CA MET A 202 -10.05 -0.37 -10.32
C MET A 202 -9.89 -0.29 -8.79
N ASP A 203 -10.87 -0.78 -8.04
CA ASP A 203 -10.77 -0.88 -6.59
C ASP A 203 -9.58 -1.78 -6.19
N PHE A 204 -8.84 -1.38 -5.13
CA PHE A 204 -7.58 -2.03 -4.74
C PHE A 204 -7.74 -3.54 -4.45
N ASP A 205 -8.84 -3.93 -3.81
CA ASP A 205 -9.13 -5.33 -3.49
C ASP A 205 -9.35 -6.23 -4.73
N MET A 206 -9.54 -5.61 -5.90
CA MET A 206 -9.66 -6.31 -7.19
C MET A 206 -8.33 -6.45 -7.94
N VAL A 207 -7.34 -5.56 -7.66
CA VAL A 207 -6.11 -5.41 -8.46
C VAL A 207 -5.32 -6.71 -8.59
N VAL A 208 -4.99 -7.36 -7.47
CA VAL A 208 -4.25 -8.65 -7.48
C VAL A 208 -5.05 -9.73 -8.20
N GLY A 209 -6.35 -9.76 -7.98
CA GLY A 209 -7.26 -10.74 -8.59
C GLY A 209 -7.49 -10.56 -10.09
N ALA A 210 -7.17 -9.40 -10.66
CA ALA A 210 -7.32 -9.10 -12.08
C ALA A 210 -6.16 -9.65 -12.93
N VAL A 211 -4.98 -9.83 -12.35
CA VAL A 211 -3.77 -10.31 -13.06
C VAL A 211 -4.03 -11.66 -13.73
N GLY A 212 -3.69 -11.77 -15.00
CA GLY A 212 -3.93 -12.95 -15.83
C GLY A 212 -5.39 -13.13 -16.29
N LYS A 213 -6.25 -12.13 -16.01
CA LYS A 213 -7.66 -12.16 -16.44
C LYS A 213 -7.96 -10.97 -17.32
N GLN A 214 -8.83 -11.18 -18.31
CA GLN A 214 -9.28 -10.13 -19.24
C GLN A 214 -8.15 -9.32 -19.88
N GLY A 215 -6.99 -9.96 -20.09
CA GLY A 215 -5.82 -9.33 -20.71
C GLY A 215 -5.05 -8.38 -19.78
N VAL A 216 -5.16 -8.52 -18.47
CA VAL A 216 -4.28 -7.82 -17.52
C VAL A 216 -2.98 -8.62 -17.37
N ASP A 217 -1.85 -7.99 -17.68
CA ASP A 217 -0.53 -8.62 -17.65
C ASP A 217 0.12 -8.51 -16.28
N ILE A 218 0.06 -7.31 -15.71
CA ILE A 218 0.73 -6.98 -14.44
C ILE A 218 -0.18 -6.13 -13.55
N ALA A 219 0.20 -6.06 -12.27
CA ALA A 219 -0.41 -5.17 -11.29
C ALA A 219 0.67 -4.31 -10.64
N MET A 220 0.45 -2.99 -10.57
CA MET A 220 1.28 -2.00 -9.90
C MET A 220 0.37 -1.06 -9.10
N SER A 221 0.47 -1.11 -7.79
CA SER A 221 -0.38 -0.34 -6.86
C SER A 221 0.20 -0.41 -5.44
N GLY A 222 1.51 -0.11 -5.28
CA GLY A 222 2.19 -0.26 -4.00
C GLY A 222 2.00 -1.67 -3.40
N ILE A 223 2.06 -2.72 -4.22
CA ILE A 223 1.62 -4.04 -3.81
C ILE A 223 2.66 -4.75 -2.96
N THR A 224 2.35 -4.95 -1.68
CA THR A 224 3.19 -5.75 -0.78
C THR A 224 3.26 -7.21 -1.22
N ILE A 225 4.48 -7.74 -1.30
CA ILE A 225 4.75 -9.15 -1.56
C ILE A 225 4.39 -9.94 -0.30
N THR A 226 3.31 -10.73 -0.37
CA THR A 226 2.89 -11.62 0.72
C THR A 226 2.80 -13.07 0.26
N ALA A 227 2.91 -14.00 1.22
CA ALA A 227 2.76 -15.43 0.92
C ALA A 227 1.37 -15.75 0.33
N GLU A 228 0.33 -15.04 0.77
CA GLU A 228 -1.02 -15.22 0.26
C GLU A 228 -1.12 -14.80 -1.22
N ARG A 229 -0.62 -13.60 -1.55
CA ARG A 229 -0.63 -13.09 -2.93
C ARG A 229 0.23 -13.93 -3.87
N MET A 230 1.38 -14.44 -3.39
CA MET A 230 2.25 -15.36 -4.16
C MET A 230 1.60 -16.70 -4.52
N ASN A 231 0.47 -17.06 -3.89
CA ASN A 231 -0.29 -18.26 -4.28
C ASN A 231 -1.10 -18.05 -5.57
N VAL A 232 -1.31 -16.80 -5.98
CA VAL A 232 -2.19 -16.46 -7.12
C VAL A 232 -1.49 -15.69 -8.23
N ILE A 233 -0.43 -14.94 -7.92
CA ILE A 233 0.38 -14.20 -8.89
C ILE A 233 1.88 -14.39 -8.63
N ASN A 234 2.70 -14.20 -9.67
CA ASN A 234 4.13 -14.02 -9.50
C ASN A 234 4.44 -12.58 -9.11
N PHE A 235 5.62 -12.36 -8.51
CA PHE A 235 6.12 -11.02 -8.21
C PHE A 235 7.48 -10.80 -8.85
N SER A 236 7.75 -9.55 -9.23
CA SER A 236 9.10 -9.08 -9.56
C SER A 236 10.03 -9.14 -8.35
N THR A 237 11.31 -8.85 -8.57
CA THR A 237 12.19 -8.39 -7.49
C THR A 237 11.58 -7.16 -6.83
N PRO A 238 11.73 -6.99 -5.49
CA PRO A 238 11.22 -5.81 -4.81
C PRO A 238 11.87 -4.53 -5.34
N TYR A 239 11.06 -3.49 -5.57
CA TYR A 239 11.55 -2.16 -6.01
C TYR A 239 11.50 -1.10 -4.89
N TYR A 240 10.79 -1.40 -3.77
CA TYR A 240 10.69 -0.51 -2.61
C TYR A 240 10.48 -1.31 -1.31
N THR A 241 10.87 -0.70 -0.17
CA THR A 241 10.54 -1.20 1.17
C THR A 241 9.75 -0.14 1.90
N GLU A 242 8.56 -0.49 2.34
CA GLU A 242 7.61 0.37 3.01
C GLU A 242 7.33 -0.10 4.45
N SER A 243 6.64 0.72 5.22
CA SER A 243 6.15 0.38 6.56
C SER A 243 4.74 0.91 6.79
N ILE A 244 3.90 0.13 7.46
CA ILE A 244 2.63 0.63 7.98
C ILE A 244 2.92 1.52 9.20
N VAL A 245 2.22 2.65 9.28
CA VAL A 245 2.22 3.56 10.43
C VAL A 245 0.80 3.83 10.91
N CYS A 246 0.69 4.45 12.07
CA CYS A 246 -0.57 4.91 12.62
C CYS A 246 -0.76 6.41 12.35
N VAL A 247 -1.92 6.79 11.86
CA VAL A 247 -2.37 8.18 11.74
C VAL A 247 -3.52 8.43 12.72
N CYS A 248 -3.49 9.56 13.40
CA CYS A 248 -4.51 9.98 14.34
C CYS A 248 -4.84 11.47 14.20
N LYS A 249 -5.82 11.96 14.97
CA LYS A 249 -6.08 13.40 15.06
C LYS A 249 -4.87 14.14 15.61
N ALA A 250 -4.59 15.33 15.12
CA ALA A 250 -3.44 16.11 15.54
C ALA A 250 -3.49 16.52 17.02
N ASP A 251 -4.69 16.66 17.59
CA ASP A 251 -4.96 16.99 18.99
C ASP A 251 -5.09 15.76 19.90
N ASP A 252 -4.93 14.55 19.38
CA ASP A 252 -4.91 13.34 20.21
C ASP A 252 -3.60 13.25 20.99
N ALA A 253 -3.69 13.55 22.29
CA ALA A 253 -2.56 13.51 23.21
C ALA A 253 -2.27 12.08 23.75
N SER A 254 -3.14 11.12 23.53
CA SER A 254 -2.99 9.74 24.03
C SER A 254 -1.74 9.05 23.48
N LEU A 255 -1.28 9.46 22.30
CA LEU A 255 -0.12 8.92 21.62
C LEU A 255 1.15 9.77 21.70
N ASP A 256 1.14 10.91 22.41
CA ASP A 256 2.29 11.82 22.49
C ASP A 256 3.49 11.23 23.25
N ALA A 257 3.24 10.29 24.15
CA ALA A 257 4.27 9.64 24.97
C ALA A 257 4.74 8.28 24.45
N VAL A 258 4.15 7.79 23.32
CA VAL A 258 4.55 6.49 22.77
C VAL A 258 5.90 6.60 22.06
N GLY A 259 6.81 5.69 22.40
CA GLY A 259 8.14 5.63 21.81
C GLY A 259 8.46 4.30 21.11
N THR A 260 7.63 3.29 21.32
CA THR A 260 7.83 1.94 20.76
C THR A 260 6.54 1.38 20.20
N VAL A 261 6.66 0.33 19.35
CA VAL A 261 5.50 -0.42 18.85
C VAL A 261 4.66 -0.99 20.00
N VAL A 262 5.31 -1.46 21.07
CA VAL A 262 4.62 -2.03 22.22
C VAL A 262 3.77 -0.98 22.94
N ASP A 263 4.30 0.23 23.14
CA ASP A 263 3.57 1.34 23.74
C ASP A 263 2.38 1.74 22.86
N LEU A 264 2.61 1.86 21.53
CA LEU A 264 1.57 2.22 20.56
C LEU A 264 0.43 1.19 20.56
N LEU A 265 0.76 -0.08 20.44
CA LEU A 265 -0.23 -1.16 20.48
C LEU A 265 -0.89 -1.27 21.87
N GLY A 266 -0.17 -0.94 22.94
CA GLY A 266 -0.73 -0.84 24.29
C GLY A 266 -1.89 0.17 24.35
N VAL A 267 -1.75 1.32 23.74
CA VAL A 267 -2.83 2.34 23.66
C VAL A 267 -3.97 1.88 22.74
N ILE A 268 -3.63 1.40 21.54
CA ILE A 268 -4.62 1.05 20.51
C ILE A 268 -5.47 -0.17 20.93
N CYS A 269 -4.85 -1.19 21.53
CA CYS A 269 -5.51 -2.45 21.88
C CYS A 269 -6.18 -2.44 23.26
N THR A 270 -5.93 -1.44 24.11
CA THR A 270 -6.67 -1.23 25.35
C THR A 270 -7.94 -0.44 25.02
N ALA A 271 -9.00 -1.15 24.73
CA ALA A 271 -10.32 -0.52 24.57
C ALA A 271 -10.70 0.24 25.85
N ASN A 272 -11.10 1.47 25.72
CA ASN A 272 -11.66 2.31 26.79
C ASN A 272 -13.16 2.01 26.98
#